data_4f7b6c24f29c72f595a7c62eb502a0e7
#
_entry.id   4f7b6c24f29c72f595a7c62eb502a0e7
#
_cell.length_a   1.000
_cell.length_b   1.000
_cell.length_c   1.000
_cell.angle_alpha   90.00
_cell.angle_beta   90.00
_cell.angle_gamma   90.00
#
_symmetry.space_group_name_H-M   'P 1'
#
loop_
_entity.id
_entity.type
_entity.pdbx_description
1 polymer ?
#
loop_
_entity_poly.entity_id
_entity_poly.type
_entity_poly.pdbx_seq_one_letter_code
_entity_poly.pdbx_strand_id
1 'polypeptide(L)'
;MLLITSYKIKMKEYYKYNQYTKQKVRHKAIFKAIESLTYNREQSCCVERNYVRKIYDYFTLSEDISQNKKEAKKIDISYIKNWEKLHDSYVGVKKPEDLIVCFLCGPEPNNDFRELINLGILPQNIWAFESNNQVYKKAIAAYEQGEYPQPRIIKQNVETFFQQTPKKFDVIYIDACGSIPSTQHALRCVSTLFQNHRLNSPGVIITNFAMPNTTKENIVDYYEVVSQYLFFKKYPSDCAGRSFGCLCR
;
A
#
# COMPACT_ATOMS: atom_id res chain seq x y z
N MET A 1 -35.17 7.82 -26.12
CA MET A 1 -33.83 7.52 -26.61
C MET A 1 -32.79 8.68 -26.45
N LEU A 2 -33.23 9.92 -26.28
CA LEU A 2 -32.37 11.11 -26.14
C LEU A 2 -31.81 11.35 -24.73
N LEU A 3 -32.46 10.81 -23.68
CA LEU A 3 -32.00 10.98 -22.27
C LEU A 3 -30.80 10.11 -21.86
N ILE A 4 -30.60 8.97 -22.52
CA ILE A 4 -29.49 8.05 -22.20
C ILE A 4 -28.17 8.55 -22.79
N THR A 5 -28.19 9.27 -23.91
CA THR A 5 -27.03 9.86 -24.55
C THR A 5 -26.49 11.05 -23.75
N SER A 6 -27.36 11.85 -23.13
CA SER A 6 -26.95 13.00 -22.32
C SER A 6 -26.28 12.58 -20.99
N TYR A 7 -26.73 11.47 -20.43
CA TYR A 7 -26.14 10.93 -19.18
C TYR A 7 -24.74 10.34 -19.42
N LYS A 8 -24.52 9.68 -20.55
CA LYS A 8 -23.17 9.16 -20.93
C LYS A 8 -22.17 10.29 -21.25
N ILE A 9 -22.62 11.39 -21.82
CA ILE A 9 -21.76 12.52 -22.14
C ILE A 9 -21.36 13.27 -20.85
N LYS A 10 -22.29 13.47 -19.90
CA LYS A 10 -21.99 14.08 -18.60
C LYS A 10 -21.02 13.23 -17.74
N MET A 11 -21.11 11.90 -17.81
CA MET A 11 -20.17 11.04 -17.09
C MET A 11 -18.74 11.11 -17.65
N LYS A 12 -18.55 11.36 -18.96
CA LYS A 12 -17.22 11.52 -19.56
C LYS A 12 -16.49 12.78 -19.12
N GLU A 13 -17.19 13.84 -18.77
CA GLU A 13 -16.57 15.08 -18.27
C GLU A 13 -16.15 15.01 -16.78
N TYR A 14 -16.74 14.10 -16.00
CA TYR A 14 -16.43 13.99 -14.56
C TYR A 14 -15.10 13.29 -14.24
N TYR A 15 -14.54 12.53 -15.17
CA TYR A 15 -13.27 11.83 -14.98
C TYR A 15 -12.12 12.55 -15.70
N LYS A 16 -11.78 13.75 -15.24
CA LYS A 16 -10.49 14.35 -15.60
C LYS A 16 -9.41 13.74 -14.71
N TYR A 17 -8.60 12.85 -15.28
CA TYR A 17 -7.49 12.20 -14.59
C TYR A 17 -6.43 13.21 -14.11
N ASN A 18 -6.36 14.37 -14.76
CA ASN A 18 -5.39 15.44 -14.49
C ASN A 18 -6.00 16.56 -13.62
N GLN A 19 -6.62 16.22 -12.47
CA GLN A 19 -7.07 17.22 -11.52
C GLN A 19 -5.94 17.60 -10.55
N TYR A 20 -5.79 18.89 -10.30
CA TYR A 20 -4.77 19.45 -9.38
C TYR A 20 -4.75 18.71 -8.02
N THR A 21 -5.91 18.47 -7.42
CA THR A 21 -6.01 17.75 -6.15
C THR A 21 -5.50 16.31 -6.26
N LYS A 22 -5.84 15.59 -7.33
CA LYS A 22 -5.35 14.22 -7.56
C LYS A 22 -3.84 14.20 -7.73
N GLN A 23 -3.28 15.13 -8.48
CA GLN A 23 -1.83 15.23 -8.65
C GLN A 23 -1.12 15.51 -7.33
N LYS A 24 -1.66 16.43 -6.53
CA LYS A 24 -1.09 16.76 -5.22
C LYS A 24 -1.12 15.58 -4.25
N VAL A 25 -2.22 14.81 -4.22
CA VAL A 25 -2.35 13.61 -3.40
C VAL A 25 -1.39 12.52 -3.88
N ARG A 26 -1.34 12.27 -5.20
CA ARG A 26 -0.42 11.33 -5.83
C ARG A 26 1.03 11.64 -5.48
N HIS A 27 1.47 12.86 -5.74
CA HIS A 27 2.81 13.32 -5.41
C HIS A 27 3.14 13.05 -3.94
N LYS A 28 2.27 13.49 -3.03
CA LYS A 28 2.48 13.33 -1.59
C LYS A 28 2.57 11.87 -1.15
N ALA A 29 1.72 11.00 -1.72
CA ALA A 29 1.71 9.58 -1.41
C ALA A 29 2.96 8.86 -1.94
N ILE A 30 3.31 9.10 -3.20
CA ILE A 30 4.50 8.48 -3.83
C ILE A 30 5.78 9.01 -3.17
N PHE A 31 5.88 10.32 -2.95
CA PHE A 31 7.02 10.93 -2.26
C PHE A 31 7.21 10.30 -0.88
N LYS A 32 6.14 10.20 -0.08
CA LYS A 32 6.23 9.62 1.27
C LYS A 32 6.60 8.15 1.26
N ALA A 33 6.14 7.39 0.27
CA ALA A 33 6.52 5.99 0.11
C ALA A 33 8.01 5.83 -0.20
N ILE A 34 8.53 6.62 -1.14
CA ILE A 34 9.95 6.59 -1.52
C ILE A 34 10.82 7.09 -0.37
N GLU A 35 10.46 8.23 0.23
CA GLU A 35 11.15 8.78 1.40
C GLU A 35 11.28 7.74 2.52
N SER A 36 10.20 7.05 2.83
CA SER A 36 10.15 6.04 3.89
C SER A 36 11.01 4.80 3.62
N LEU A 37 11.32 4.51 2.38
CA LEU A 37 12.19 3.38 2.00
C LEU A 37 13.66 3.79 1.79
N THR A 38 13.96 5.08 1.76
CA THR A 38 15.28 5.63 1.43
C THR A 38 15.83 6.51 2.56
N TYR A 39 15.61 7.83 2.51
CA TYR A 39 16.31 8.79 3.40
C TYR A 39 15.80 8.87 4.82
N ASN A 40 14.51 8.57 5.07
CA ASN A 40 13.87 8.66 6.38
C ASN A 40 13.41 7.30 6.91
N ARG A 41 14.18 6.29 6.63
CA ARG A 41 13.83 4.93 6.96
C ARG A 41 13.63 4.71 8.45
N GLU A 42 14.45 5.27 9.28
CA GLU A 42 14.35 5.16 10.74
C GLU A 42 13.05 5.76 11.28
N GLN A 43 12.61 6.90 10.71
CA GLN A 43 11.38 7.57 11.12
C GLN A 43 10.13 6.91 10.53
N SER A 44 10.27 6.11 9.50
CA SER A 44 9.17 5.49 8.77
C SER A 44 8.84 4.08 9.23
N CYS A 45 9.71 3.45 10.00
CA CYS A 45 9.43 2.14 10.57
C CYS A 45 8.19 2.25 11.45
N CYS A 46 7.13 1.50 11.13
CA CYS A 46 5.92 1.42 11.94
C CYS A 46 6.21 0.95 13.37
N VAL A 47 7.36 0.31 13.56
CA VAL A 47 7.82 -0.23 14.83
C VAL A 47 9.25 0.25 15.05
N GLU A 48 9.47 0.96 16.15
CA GLU A 48 10.81 1.42 16.56
C GLU A 48 11.75 0.23 16.81
N ARG A 49 13.05 0.44 16.62
CA ARG A 49 14.09 -0.56 16.89
C ARG A 49 13.94 -1.21 18.27
N ASN A 50 13.68 -0.43 19.27
CA ASN A 50 13.57 -0.86 20.65
C ASN A 50 12.15 -1.24 21.09
N TYR A 51 11.16 -1.30 20.17
CA TYR A 51 9.77 -1.58 20.50
C TYR A 51 9.59 -2.91 21.23
N VAL A 52 10.17 -3.99 20.69
CA VAL A 52 10.10 -5.33 21.30
C VAL A 52 10.76 -5.34 22.68
N ARG A 53 11.89 -4.64 22.82
CA ARG A 53 12.57 -4.47 24.11
C ARG A 53 11.72 -3.72 25.13
N LYS A 54 11.13 -2.59 24.73
CA LYS A 54 10.23 -1.81 25.61
C LYS A 54 9.05 -2.67 26.11
N ILE A 55 8.46 -3.49 25.25
CA ILE A 55 7.37 -4.40 25.66
C ILE A 55 7.87 -5.49 26.60
N TYR A 56 9.00 -6.11 26.28
CA TYR A 56 9.60 -7.13 27.14
C TYR A 56 9.91 -6.56 28.53
N ASP A 57 10.57 -5.41 28.60
CA ASP A 57 10.91 -4.74 29.85
C ASP A 57 9.66 -4.36 30.63
N TYR A 58 8.64 -3.82 29.95
CA TYR A 58 7.37 -3.50 30.59
C TYR A 58 6.74 -4.71 31.28
N PHE A 59 6.69 -5.87 30.61
CA PHE A 59 6.08 -7.07 31.21
C PHE A 59 7.00 -7.75 32.22
N THR A 60 8.29 -7.71 32.08
CA THR A 60 9.21 -8.36 33.02
C THR A 60 9.46 -7.55 34.29
N LEU A 61 9.50 -6.21 34.18
CA LEU A 61 9.78 -5.29 35.29
C LEU A 61 8.51 -4.86 36.05
N SER A 62 7.32 -5.00 35.43
CA SER A 62 6.06 -4.63 36.07
C SER A 62 5.85 -5.43 37.37
N GLU A 63 5.31 -4.79 38.38
CA GLU A 63 4.98 -5.45 39.65
C GLU A 63 3.74 -6.36 39.58
N ASP A 64 3.01 -6.26 38.48
CA ASP A 64 1.77 -7.00 38.24
C ASP A 64 2.04 -8.50 38.03
N ILE A 65 1.28 -9.36 38.74
CA ILE A 65 1.39 -10.83 38.66
C ILE A 65 0.49 -11.36 37.51
N SER A 66 0.58 -10.73 36.36
CA SER A 66 -0.20 -11.14 35.18
C SER A 66 0.36 -12.39 34.52
N GLN A 67 -0.50 -13.12 33.79
CA GLN A 67 -0.07 -14.23 32.94
C GLN A 67 0.96 -13.74 31.89
N ASN A 68 0.81 -12.53 31.38
CA ASN A 68 1.74 -11.94 30.45
C ASN A 68 3.17 -11.80 31.00
N LYS A 69 3.31 -11.48 32.31
CA LYS A 69 4.62 -11.43 32.97
C LYS A 69 5.28 -12.82 33.03
N LYS A 70 4.48 -13.85 33.35
CA LYS A 70 4.98 -15.25 33.39
C LYS A 70 5.46 -15.69 32.02
N GLU A 71 4.71 -15.37 30.95
CA GLU A 71 5.09 -15.70 29.58
C GLU A 71 6.30 -14.87 29.10
N ALA A 72 6.34 -13.58 29.40
CA ALA A 72 7.46 -12.72 29.04
C ALA A 72 8.78 -13.20 29.67
N LYS A 73 8.75 -13.67 30.92
CA LYS A 73 9.95 -14.22 31.59
C LYS A 73 10.49 -15.50 30.95
N LYS A 74 9.69 -16.22 30.16
CA LYS A 74 10.12 -17.41 29.42
C LYS A 74 10.82 -17.07 28.10
N ILE A 75 10.69 -15.84 27.64
CA ILE A 75 11.26 -15.38 26.37
C ILE A 75 12.77 -15.18 26.55
N ASP A 76 13.56 -15.87 25.73
CA ASP A 76 15.00 -15.68 25.71
C ASP A 76 15.33 -14.29 25.12
N ILE A 77 16.19 -13.56 25.81
CA ILE A 77 16.65 -12.22 25.39
C ILE A 77 17.32 -12.22 24.01
N SER A 78 17.76 -13.37 23.54
CA SER A 78 18.32 -13.52 22.19
C SER A 78 17.31 -13.18 21.09
N TYR A 79 16.02 -13.46 21.28
CA TYR A 79 14.97 -13.11 20.33
C TYR A 79 14.86 -11.58 20.17
N ILE A 80 15.01 -10.84 21.27
CA ILE A 80 14.98 -9.37 21.24
C ILE A 80 16.22 -8.84 20.52
N LYS A 81 17.40 -9.39 20.81
CA LYS A 81 18.64 -9.05 20.12
C LYS A 81 18.58 -9.38 18.62
N ASN A 82 17.94 -10.49 18.26
CA ASN A 82 17.73 -10.87 16.86
C ASN A 82 16.78 -9.91 16.15
N TRP A 83 15.71 -9.47 16.82
CA TRP A 83 14.84 -8.41 16.30
C TRP A 83 15.62 -7.11 16.04
N GLU A 84 16.41 -6.65 16.99
CA GLU A 84 17.23 -5.44 16.87
C GLU A 84 18.22 -5.55 15.70
N LYS A 85 18.90 -6.69 15.55
CA LYS A 85 19.78 -6.96 14.39
C LYS A 85 19.02 -6.97 13.08
N LEU A 86 17.85 -7.58 13.06
CA LEU A 86 16.98 -7.60 11.87
C LEU A 86 16.59 -6.17 11.51
N HIS A 87 16.14 -5.37 12.48
CA HIS A 87 15.81 -3.96 12.28
C HIS A 87 17.01 -3.21 11.69
N ASP A 88 18.20 -3.35 12.28
CA ASP A 88 19.42 -2.69 11.85
C ASP A 88 19.83 -3.08 10.42
N SER A 89 19.58 -4.34 10.03
CA SER A 89 19.88 -4.82 8.67
C SER A 89 18.99 -4.21 7.59
N TYR A 90 17.83 -3.69 7.98
CA TYR A 90 16.87 -3.06 7.04
C TYR A 90 16.97 -1.53 7.03
N VAL A 91 17.69 -0.93 7.96
CA VAL A 91 17.85 0.52 8.04
C VAL A 91 18.85 1.03 7.00
N GLY A 92 18.40 1.94 6.15
CA GLY A 92 19.25 2.93 5.50
C GLY A 92 20.03 2.52 4.26
N VAL A 93 19.62 1.51 3.47
CA VAL A 93 20.48 1.03 2.38
C VAL A 93 19.91 1.24 0.97
N LYS A 94 18.61 1.44 0.80
CA LYS A 94 18.04 1.60 -0.55
C LYS A 94 18.13 3.05 -1.02
N LYS A 95 18.55 3.24 -2.26
CA LYS A 95 18.47 4.51 -2.97
C LYS A 95 17.24 4.51 -3.88
N PRO A 96 16.71 5.69 -4.28
CA PRO A 96 15.58 5.75 -5.17
C PRO A 96 15.77 4.93 -6.47
N GLU A 97 16.97 4.94 -7.05
CA GLU A 97 17.31 4.20 -8.26
C GLU A 97 17.25 2.67 -8.10
N ASP A 98 17.33 2.15 -6.87
CA ASP A 98 17.26 0.72 -6.57
C ASP A 98 15.82 0.22 -6.39
N LEU A 99 14.87 1.13 -6.17
CA LEU A 99 13.49 0.78 -5.89
C LEU A 99 12.77 0.28 -7.16
N ILE A 100 12.03 -0.80 -7.00
CA ILE A 100 11.17 -1.36 -8.05
C ILE A 100 9.72 -1.02 -7.71
N VAL A 101 9.06 -0.31 -8.61
CA VAL A 101 7.72 0.21 -8.41
C VAL A 101 6.72 -0.40 -9.37
N CYS A 102 5.52 -0.70 -8.90
CA CYS A 102 4.42 -1.09 -9.77
C CYS A 102 3.16 -0.24 -9.49
N PHE A 103 2.38 0.06 -10.55
CA PHE A 103 1.16 0.83 -10.45
C PHE A 103 0.12 0.46 -11.51
N LEU A 104 -1.15 0.83 -11.27
CA LEU A 104 -2.22 0.72 -12.25
C LEU A 104 -2.24 1.99 -13.10
N CYS A 105 -1.91 1.87 -14.38
CA CYS A 105 -1.57 3.07 -15.16
C CYS A 105 -2.76 3.86 -15.72
N GLY A 106 -3.90 3.24 -15.97
CA GLY A 106 -5.02 3.92 -16.62
C GLY A 106 -4.65 4.49 -18.01
N PRO A 107 -5.46 5.45 -18.54
CA PRO A 107 -5.26 5.99 -19.89
C PRO A 107 -4.15 7.07 -19.97
N GLU A 108 -3.71 7.62 -18.84
CA GLU A 108 -2.72 8.69 -18.75
C GLU A 108 -1.53 8.29 -17.86
N PRO A 109 -0.74 7.28 -18.27
CA PRO A 109 0.34 6.70 -17.47
C PRO A 109 1.47 7.69 -17.16
N ASN A 110 1.64 8.71 -17.99
CA ASN A 110 2.69 9.73 -17.84
C ASN A 110 2.56 10.52 -16.53
N ASN A 111 1.36 10.60 -15.95
CA ASN A 111 1.15 11.31 -14.69
C ASN A 111 1.90 10.65 -13.52
N ASP A 112 1.82 9.31 -13.41
CA ASP A 112 2.51 8.56 -12.37
C ASP A 112 3.97 8.32 -12.74
N PHE A 113 4.23 8.01 -14.00
CA PHE A 113 5.57 7.73 -14.51
C PHE A 113 6.52 8.91 -14.32
N ARG A 114 6.08 10.12 -14.73
CA ARG A 114 6.87 11.35 -14.56
C ARG A 114 7.16 11.63 -13.10
N GLU A 115 6.18 11.44 -12.23
CA GLU A 115 6.35 11.61 -10.80
C GLU A 115 7.41 10.68 -10.23
N LEU A 116 7.37 9.40 -10.59
CA LEU A 116 8.35 8.40 -10.16
C LEU A 116 9.77 8.74 -10.65
N ILE A 117 9.91 9.15 -11.92
CA ILE A 117 11.21 9.55 -12.48
C ILE A 117 11.76 10.78 -11.77
N ASN A 118 10.93 11.79 -11.52
CA ASN A 118 11.34 13.00 -10.81
C ASN A 118 11.82 12.72 -9.38
N LEU A 119 11.35 11.63 -8.78
CA LEU A 119 11.77 11.16 -7.46
C LEU A 119 12.97 10.19 -7.52
N GLY A 120 13.58 9.99 -8.69
CA GLY A 120 14.81 9.24 -8.87
C GLY A 120 14.63 7.74 -9.18
N ILE A 121 13.40 7.29 -9.42
CA ILE A 121 13.17 5.89 -9.84
C ILE A 121 13.60 5.72 -11.30
N LEU A 122 14.41 4.71 -11.57
CA LEU A 122 14.84 4.44 -12.94
C LEU A 122 13.69 3.89 -13.80
N PRO A 123 13.57 4.29 -15.09
CA PRO A 123 12.51 3.83 -15.98
C PRO A 123 12.38 2.30 -16.07
N GLN A 124 13.47 1.57 -16.08
CA GLN A 124 13.48 0.10 -16.13
C GLN A 124 12.93 -0.56 -14.86
N ASN A 125 12.84 0.17 -13.76
CA ASN A 125 12.31 -0.30 -12.48
C ASN A 125 10.83 0.01 -12.29
N ILE A 126 10.21 0.68 -13.27
CA ILE A 126 8.79 1.05 -13.23
C ILE A 126 7.97 0.06 -14.04
N TRP A 127 6.94 -0.51 -13.41
CA TRP A 127 6.06 -1.52 -13.97
C TRP A 127 4.62 -1.02 -13.92
N ALA A 128 4.05 -0.72 -15.08
CA ALA A 128 2.67 -0.28 -15.21
C ALA A 128 1.77 -1.43 -15.68
N PHE A 129 0.57 -1.53 -15.11
CA PHE A 129 -0.38 -2.58 -15.45
C PHE A 129 -1.70 -2.00 -15.95
N GLU A 130 -2.22 -2.56 -17.02
CA GLU A 130 -3.55 -2.23 -17.55
C GLU A 130 -4.18 -3.48 -18.19
N SER A 131 -5.35 -3.86 -17.69
CA SER A 131 -6.05 -5.05 -18.17
C SER A 131 -7.02 -4.74 -19.31
N ASN A 132 -7.59 -3.52 -19.35
CA ASN A 132 -8.53 -3.12 -20.37
C ASN A 132 -7.82 -2.80 -21.69
N ASN A 133 -8.20 -3.50 -22.77
CA ASN A 133 -7.55 -3.37 -24.06
C ASN A 133 -7.63 -1.95 -24.66
N GLN A 134 -8.75 -1.26 -24.49
CA GLN A 134 -8.92 0.10 -25.03
C GLN A 134 -8.08 1.12 -24.25
N VAL A 135 -8.06 0.98 -22.92
CA VAL A 135 -7.26 1.83 -22.03
C VAL A 135 -5.78 1.58 -22.27
N TYR A 136 -5.36 0.32 -22.40
CA TYR A 136 -3.99 -0.08 -22.73
C TYR A 136 -3.49 0.56 -24.03
N LYS A 137 -4.29 0.51 -25.10
CA LYS A 137 -3.93 1.15 -26.38
C LYS A 137 -3.73 2.66 -26.24
N LYS A 138 -4.59 3.33 -25.44
CA LYS A 138 -4.44 4.77 -25.16
C LYS A 138 -3.18 5.05 -24.33
N ALA A 139 -2.89 4.21 -23.36
CA ALA A 139 -1.71 4.32 -22.52
C ALA A 139 -0.42 4.18 -23.35
N ILE A 140 -0.35 3.20 -24.25
CA ILE A 140 0.80 3.04 -25.16
C ILE A 140 0.97 4.27 -26.05
N ALA A 141 -0.10 4.74 -26.69
CA ALA A 141 -0.04 5.94 -27.54
C ALA A 141 0.41 7.21 -26.77
N ALA A 142 -0.01 7.34 -25.50
CA ALA A 142 0.43 8.42 -24.64
C ALA A 142 1.93 8.33 -24.29
N TYR A 143 2.45 7.12 -24.18
CA TYR A 143 3.87 6.90 -23.93
C TYR A 143 4.75 7.15 -25.15
N GLU A 144 4.32 6.72 -26.33
CA GLU A 144 5.04 6.95 -27.58
C GLU A 144 5.28 8.45 -27.86
N GLN A 145 4.44 9.29 -27.28
CA GLN A 145 4.56 10.74 -27.36
C GLN A 145 5.34 11.36 -26.18
N GLY A 146 5.80 10.55 -25.23
CA GLY A 146 6.45 10.99 -24.00
C GLY A 146 7.96 11.21 -24.15
N GLU A 147 8.54 11.94 -23.21
CA GLU A 147 9.96 12.25 -23.13
C GLU A 147 10.84 11.04 -22.77
N TYR A 148 10.23 9.97 -22.22
CA TYR A 148 10.97 8.84 -21.69
C TYR A 148 10.79 7.61 -22.58
N PRO A 149 11.86 7.09 -23.19
CA PRO A 149 11.78 5.87 -23.96
C PRO A 149 11.59 4.64 -23.06
N GLN A 150 10.71 3.75 -23.46
CA GLN A 150 10.46 2.43 -22.88
C GLN A 150 9.73 2.38 -21.54
N PRO A 151 8.52 2.87 -21.47
CA PRO A 151 7.65 2.49 -20.36
C PRO A 151 7.25 1.01 -20.49
N ARG A 152 7.41 0.30 -19.41
CA ARG A 152 6.95 -1.08 -19.33
C ARG A 152 5.47 -1.08 -18.95
N ILE A 153 4.58 -1.00 -19.93
CA ILE A 153 3.16 -1.27 -19.70
C ILE A 153 2.86 -2.73 -20.02
N ILE A 154 2.35 -3.43 -19.06
CA ILE A 154 1.98 -4.84 -19.17
C ILE A 154 0.47 -4.93 -19.33
N LYS A 155 0.04 -5.50 -20.47
CA LYS A 155 -1.37 -5.77 -20.75
C LYS A 155 -1.81 -7.03 -19.99
N GLN A 156 -2.00 -6.88 -18.68
CA GLN A 156 -2.41 -7.98 -17.81
C GLN A 156 -3.13 -7.45 -16.58
N ASN A 157 -4.02 -8.25 -16.02
CA ASN A 157 -4.55 -8.00 -14.70
C ASN A 157 -3.42 -8.17 -13.67
N VAL A 158 -3.21 -7.18 -12.82
CA VAL A 158 -2.14 -7.18 -11.82
C VAL A 158 -2.31 -8.31 -10.79
N GLU A 159 -3.56 -8.68 -10.46
CA GLU A 159 -3.85 -9.82 -9.58
C GLU A 159 -3.30 -11.12 -10.19
N THR A 160 -3.58 -11.37 -11.47
CA THR A 160 -3.05 -12.53 -12.19
C THR A 160 -1.53 -12.51 -12.27
N PHE A 161 -0.95 -11.34 -12.49
CA PHE A 161 0.51 -11.18 -12.49
C PHE A 161 1.12 -11.56 -11.13
N PHE A 162 0.54 -11.11 -10.03
CA PHE A 162 1.01 -11.46 -8.68
C PHE A 162 0.93 -12.97 -8.38
N GLN A 163 -0.02 -13.67 -8.97
CA GLN A 163 -0.11 -15.13 -8.85
C GLN A 163 0.99 -15.86 -9.64
N GLN A 164 1.30 -15.38 -10.83
CA GLN A 164 2.11 -16.10 -11.82
C GLN A 164 3.60 -15.76 -11.78
N THR A 165 4.00 -14.64 -11.18
CA THR A 165 5.38 -14.17 -11.21
C THR A 165 6.04 -14.17 -9.84
N PRO A 166 7.33 -14.51 -9.73
CA PRO A 166 8.09 -14.36 -8.49
C PRO A 166 8.56 -12.91 -8.24
N LYS A 167 8.29 -11.98 -9.16
CA LYS A 167 8.75 -10.59 -9.06
C LYS A 167 8.18 -9.92 -7.81
N LYS A 168 9.05 -9.25 -7.07
CA LYS A 168 8.71 -8.42 -5.91
C LYS A 168 8.91 -6.96 -6.21
N PHE A 169 8.17 -6.11 -5.51
CA PHE A 169 8.19 -4.67 -5.65
C PHE A 169 8.46 -4.00 -4.31
N ASP A 170 9.11 -2.85 -4.34
CA ASP A 170 9.35 -2.03 -3.15
C ASP A 170 8.18 -1.09 -2.87
N VAL A 171 7.59 -0.56 -3.93
CA VAL A 171 6.38 0.27 -3.86
C VAL A 171 5.32 -0.30 -4.79
N ILE A 172 4.11 -0.49 -4.28
CA ILE A 172 2.96 -0.92 -5.06
C ILE A 172 1.86 0.12 -4.89
N TYR A 173 1.48 0.76 -6.00
CA TYR A 173 0.44 1.79 -6.02
C TYR A 173 -0.81 1.28 -6.74
N ILE A 174 -1.86 1.02 -5.96
CA ILE A 174 -3.15 0.53 -6.44
C ILE A 174 -4.17 1.67 -6.33
N ASP A 175 -4.30 2.46 -7.39
CA ASP A 175 -5.35 3.48 -7.53
C ASP A 175 -6.58 2.83 -8.18
N ALA A 176 -7.35 2.10 -7.37
CA ALA A 176 -8.56 1.41 -7.83
C ALA A 176 -9.75 2.37 -7.81
N CYS A 177 -10.43 2.52 -8.95
CA CYS A 177 -11.61 3.38 -9.06
C CYS A 177 -12.87 2.83 -8.36
N GLY A 178 -12.80 1.65 -7.72
CA GLY A 178 -13.90 1.01 -7.01
C GLY A 178 -13.84 1.17 -5.49
N SER A 179 -14.95 0.94 -4.82
CA SER A 179 -14.97 0.79 -3.36
C SER A 179 -14.43 -0.59 -2.96
N ILE A 180 -13.94 -0.72 -1.72
CA ILE A 180 -13.41 -2.00 -1.21
C ILE A 180 -14.44 -3.13 -1.37
N PRO A 181 -15.73 -2.98 -0.99
CA PRO A 181 -16.72 -4.05 -1.13
C PRO A 181 -17.21 -4.25 -2.56
N SER A 182 -17.06 -3.26 -3.45
CA SER A 182 -17.54 -3.37 -4.82
C SER A 182 -16.75 -4.42 -5.61
N THR A 183 -17.43 -5.50 -6.00
CA THR A 183 -16.87 -6.63 -6.76
C THR A 183 -15.64 -7.30 -6.12
N GLN A 184 -15.25 -6.88 -4.94
CA GLN A 184 -14.08 -7.35 -4.17
C GLN A 184 -12.74 -7.33 -4.94
N HIS A 185 -12.69 -6.71 -6.12
CA HIS A 185 -11.49 -6.74 -6.97
C HIS A 185 -10.28 -6.12 -6.29
N ALA A 186 -10.46 -4.95 -5.67
CA ALA A 186 -9.37 -4.27 -4.97
C ALA A 186 -8.87 -5.09 -3.76
N LEU A 187 -9.80 -5.68 -2.99
CA LEU A 187 -9.46 -6.53 -1.85
C LEU A 187 -8.73 -7.80 -2.29
N ARG A 188 -9.20 -8.46 -3.38
CA ARG A 188 -8.51 -9.63 -3.93
C ARG A 188 -7.12 -9.30 -4.42
N CYS A 189 -6.93 -8.16 -5.08
CA CYS A 189 -5.62 -7.72 -5.53
C CYS A 189 -4.64 -7.57 -4.36
N VAL A 190 -5.06 -6.90 -3.28
CA VAL A 190 -4.25 -6.73 -2.07
C VAL A 190 -3.99 -8.08 -1.38
N SER A 191 -5.02 -8.92 -1.24
CA SER A 191 -4.87 -10.26 -0.63
C SER A 191 -3.91 -11.13 -1.43
N THR A 192 -4.04 -11.17 -2.75
CA THR A 192 -3.17 -11.94 -3.65
C THR A 192 -1.72 -11.48 -3.57
N LEU A 193 -1.50 -10.18 -3.46
CA LEU A 193 -0.18 -9.59 -3.28
C LEU A 193 0.51 -10.13 -2.03
N PHE A 194 -0.18 -10.14 -0.89
CA PHE A 194 0.38 -10.63 0.37
C PHE A 194 0.51 -12.15 0.40
N GLN A 195 -0.49 -12.91 -0.07
CA GLN A 195 -0.45 -14.36 -0.15
C GLN A 195 0.72 -14.88 -0.99
N ASN A 196 1.09 -14.15 -2.04
CA ASN A 196 2.19 -14.52 -2.92
C ASN A 196 3.51 -13.80 -2.58
N HIS A 197 3.58 -13.04 -1.49
CA HIS A 197 4.79 -12.33 -1.04
C HIS A 197 5.40 -11.43 -2.11
N ARG A 198 4.57 -10.63 -2.81
CA ARG A 198 5.01 -9.75 -3.91
C ARG A 198 5.51 -8.38 -3.45
N LEU A 199 5.34 -8.04 -2.19
CA LEU A 199 5.94 -6.87 -1.59
C LEU A 199 7.32 -7.23 -1.01
N ASN A 200 8.33 -6.40 -1.26
CA ASN A 200 9.62 -6.53 -0.60
C ASN A 200 9.50 -6.22 0.90
N SER A 201 10.41 -6.73 1.67
CA SER A 201 10.54 -6.40 3.09
C SER A 201 11.85 -5.60 3.30
N PRO A 202 11.73 -4.34 3.60
CA PRO A 202 10.54 -3.50 3.69
C PRO A 202 10.00 -3.09 2.32
N GLY A 203 8.71 -2.81 2.28
CA GLY A 203 8.02 -2.28 1.12
C GLY A 203 6.81 -1.45 1.53
N VAL A 204 6.30 -0.65 0.61
CA VAL A 204 5.15 0.21 0.83
C VAL A 204 4.05 -0.10 -0.17
N ILE A 205 2.83 -0.23 0.32
CA ILE A 205 1.62 -0.28 -0.50
C ILE A 205 0.86 1.04 -0.36
N ILE A 206 0.51 1.64 -1.48
CA ILE A 206 -0.35 2.80 -1.57
C ILE A 206 -1.68 2.34 -2.16
N THR A 207 -2.76 2.58 -1.46
CA THR A 207 -4.11 2.21 -1.94
C THR A 207 -5.02 3.43 -1.91
N ASN A 208 -5.85 3.54 -2.93
CA ASN A 208 -6.90 4.54 -3.02
C ASN A 208 -8.19 3.86 -3.44
N PHE A 209 -9.23 3.99 -2.60
CA PHE A 209 -10.54 3.39 -2.83
C PHE A 209 -11.61 4.45 -2.80
N ALA A 210 -12.59 4.32 -3.68
CA ALA A 210 -13.76 5.17 -3.64
C ALA A 210 -14.64 4.84 -2.43
N MET A 211 -15.40 5.82 -1.95
CA MET A 211 -16.46 5.57 -0.99
C MET A 211 -17.50 4.65 -1.62
N PRO A 212 -18.07 3.69 -0.87
CA PRO A 212 -19.12 2.83 -1.38
C PRO A 212 -20.38 3.62 -1.72
N ASN A 213 -21.12 3.13 -2.71
CA ASN A 213 -22.46 3.64 -2.97
C ASN A 213 -23.35 3.42 -1.76
N THR A 214 -24.33 4.31 -1.57
CA THR A 214 -25.25 4.33 -0.41
C THR A 214 -26.29 3.20 -0.39
N THR A 215 -26.12 2.13 -1.18
CA THR A 215 -26.96 0.92 -1.02
C THR A 215 -26.64 0.24 0.29
N LYS A 216 -27.68 -0.22 1.01
CA LYS A 216 -27.53 -0.79 2.37
C LYS A 216 -26.48 -1.90 2.46
N GLU A 217 -26.42 -2.79 1.47
CA GLU A 217 -25.48 -3.92 1.44
C GLU A 217 -24.02 -3.46 1.36
N ASN A 218 -23.70 -2.57 0.44
CA ASN A 218 -22.32 -2.07 0.30
C ASN A 218 -21.84 -1.25 1.50
N ILE A 219 -22.76 -0.59 2.21
CA ILE A 219 -22.43 0.18 3.42
C ILE A 219 -22.11 -0.76 4.59
N VAL A 220 -22.87 -1.83 4.77
CA VAL A 220 -22.63 -2.81 5.85
C VAL A 220 -21.28 -3.45 5.68
N ASP A 221 -20.96 -3.99 4.48
CA ASP A 221 -19.67 -4.60 4.18
C ASP A 221 -18.49 -3.60 4.39
N TYR A 222 -18.71 -2.34 3.99
CA TYR A 222 -17.71 -1.30 4.21
C TYR A 222 -17.47 -1.02 5.70
N TYR A 223 -18.54 -0.90 6.48
CA TYR A 223 -18.43 -0.67 7.91
C TYR A 223 -17.79 -1.84 8.64
N GLU A 224 -18.05 -3.06 8.20
CA GLU A 224 -17.40 -4.25 8.76
C GLU A 224 -15.88 -4.20 8.56
N VAL A 225 -15.41 -3.98 7.32
CA VAL A 225 -13.98 -3.86 7.03
C VAL A 225 -13.35 -2.70 7.79
N VAL A 226 -14.00 -1.52 7.80
CA VAL A 226 -13.48 -0.34 8.48
C VAL A 226 -13.46 -0.52 9.99
N SER A 227 -14.48 -1.15 10.57
CA SER A 227 -14.55 -1.39 12.01
C SER A 227 -13.44 -2.32 12.49
N GLN A 228 -13.16 -3.39 11.74
CA GLN A 228 -12.03 -4.28 12.03
C GLN A 228 -10.70 -3.54 11.98
N TYR A 229 -10.48 -2.69 10.98
CA TYR A 229 -9.26 -1.89 10.86
C TYR A 229 -9.13 -0.84 11.97
N LEU A 230 -10.21 -0.13 12.30
CA LEU A 230 -10.22 0.91 13.33
C LEU A 230 -10.15 0.34 14.73
N PHE A 231 -10.71 -0.85 14.95
CA PHE A 231 -10.65 -1.52 16.25
C PHE A 231 -9.20 -1.68 16.71
N PHE A 232 -8.33 -2.19 15.86
CA PHE A 232 -6.91 -2.36 16.18
C PHE A 232 -6.14 -1.04 16.36
N LYS A 233 -6.60 0.06 15.78
CA LYS A 233 -5.93 1.36 15.89
C LYS A 233 -6.45 2.23 17.05
N LYS A 234 -7.73 2.15 17.33
CA LYS A 234 -8.36 3.02 18.34
C LYS A 234 -8.22 2.45 19.76
N TYR A 235 -8.34 1.15 19.90
CA TYR A 235 -8.31 0.51 21.20
C TYR A 235 -6.93 0.26 21.84
N PRO A 236 -5.80 0.20 21.11
CA PRO A 236 -4.51 0.07 21.75
C PRO A 236 -4.18 1.21 22.72
N SER A 237 -4.63 2.44 22.46
CA SER A 237 -4.43 3.55 23.38
C SER A 237 -5.28 3.45 24.64
N ASP A 238 -6.49 2.91 24.53
CA ASP A 238 -7.43 2.74 25.64
C ASP A 238 -7.17 1.42 26.40
N CYS A 239 -6.65 0.41 25.71
CA CYS A 239 -6.27 -0.89 26.28
C CYS A 239 -4.89 -0.87 26.94
N ALA A 240 -4.00 0.05 26.59
CA ALA A 240 -2.69 0.19 27.23
C ALA A 240 -2.79 0.43 28.74
N GLY A 241 -3.97 0.84 29.23
CA GLY A 241 -4.26 0.96 30.66
C GLY A 241 -4.94 -0.26 31.27
N ARG A 242 -5.43 -1.25 30.51
CA ARG A 242 -6.31 -2.31 31.10
C ARG A 242 -5.98 -3.75 30.79
N SER A 243 -5.32 -4.10 29.77
CA SER A 243 -4.65 -5.40 29.52
C SER A 243 -4.30 -5.57 28.04
N PHE A 244 -3.07 -5.90 27.77
CA PHE A 244 -2.59 -6.38 26.45
C PHE A 244 -3.27 -7.69 26.02
N GLY A 245 -4.08 -8.31 26.86
CA GLY A 245 -4.81 -9.54 26.59
C GLY A 245 -5.87 -9.44 25.47
N CYS A 246 -6.26 -8.21 25.06
CA CYS A 246 -7.18 -8.00 23.94
C CYS A 246 -6.53 -8.01 22.55
N LEU A 247 -5.20 -7.95 22.47
CA LEU A 247 -4.45 -7.88 21.20
C LEU A 247 -4.01 -9.28 20.71
N CYS A 248 -4.20 -10.32 21.50
CA CYS A 248 -3.74 -11.69 21.21
C CYS A 248 -4.90 -12.70 21.04
N ARG A 249 -6.09 -12.27 20.66
CA ARG A 249 -7.17 -13.18 20.26
C ARG A 249 -7.50 -13.07 18.80
#